data_ab7eec82d89fa9697f054d953052f25c
#
_entry.id   ab7eec82d89fa9697f054d953052f25c
#
_cell.length_a   1.000
_cell.length_b   1.000
_cell.length_c   1.000
_cell.angle_alpha   90.00
_cell.angle_beta   90.00
_cell.angle_gamma   90.00
#
_symmetry.space_group_name_H-M   'P 1'
#
loop_
_entity.id
_entity.type
_entity.pdbx_description
1 polymer ?
#
loop_
_entity_poly.entity_id
_entity_poly.type
_entity_poly.pdbx_seq_one_letter_code
_entity_poly.pdbx_strand_id
1 'polypeptide(L)'
;MLRWDRALREGKVLTSEEQQIMYTPGRLNNGEDAVYDEDDGLGYGFGWGVGHDEKYGLIVSHSGGMPGVATWFERFIDADRVLVILANRDYRDVRAYLGYWNGMKAIARDKEPEPIVSIEDIALKSVDKSKWNSYCGKYEHPEDAEFLVDEVWMQDGELHARAIDEDGDEMTFRLYPIGENEFGRKGGMLKLTFGDDCVAYDELTCKKL
;
A
#
# COMPACT_ATOMS: atom_id res chain seq x y z
N MET A 1 13.28 16.53 8.42
CA MET A 1 12.22 15.92 9.25
C MET A 1 12.60 15.89 10.73
N LEU A 2 13.74 15.30 11.17
CA LEU A 2 14.10 15.21 12.61
C LEU A 2 14.23 16.57 13.32
N ARG A 3 14.77 17.61 12.65
CA ARG A 3 14.81 18.98 13.21
C ARG A 3 13.41 19.59 13.37
N TRP A 4 12.49 19.25 12.48
CA TRP A 4 11.09 19.66 12.53
C TRP A 4 10.39 19.01 13.73
N ASP A 5 10.52 17.68 13.88
CA ASP A 5 9.99 16.95 15.03
C ASP A 5 10.49 17.57 16.35
N ARG A 6 11.81 17.79 16.47
CA ARG A 6 12.38 18.42 17.65
C ARG A 6 11.81 19.83 17.90
N ALA A 7 11.65 20.65 16.86
CA ALA A 7 11.12 22.00 17.01
C ALA A 7 9.65 22.00 17.49
N LEU A 8 8.84 21.02 17.06
CA LEU A 8 7.50 20.81 17.58
C LEU A 8 7.53 20.36 19.05
N ARG A 9 8.38 19.38 19.41
CA ARG A 9 8.50 18.89 20.80
C ARG A 9 8.95 19.98 21.76
N GLU A 10 9.83 20.87 21.31
CA GLU A 10 10.34 21.98 22.11
C GLU A 10 9.41 23.22 22.11
N GLY A 11 8.23 23.13 21.50
CA GLY A 11 7.26 24.23 21.42
C GLY A 11 7.75 25.44 20.61
N LYS A 12 8.75 25.27 19.73
CA LYS A 12 9.34 26.36 18.94
C LYS A 12 8.48 26.79 17.74
N VAL A 13 7.57 25.91 17.30
CA VAL A 13 6.69 26.15 16.15
C VAL A 13 5.27 26.36 16.61
N LEU A 14 4.78 25.48 17.46
CA LEU A 14 3.45 25.51 18.07
C LEU A 14 3.58 25.22 19.55
N THR A 15 2.79 25.89 20.37
CA THR A 15 2.67 25.61 21.80
C THR A 15 2.05 24.23 22.03
N SER A 16 2.15 23.71 23.24
CA SER A 16 1.52 22.41 23.59
C SER A 16 -0.01 22.43 23.40
N GLU A 17 -0.65 23.56 23.73
CA GLU A 17 -2.09 23.75 23.55
C GLU A 17 -2.49 23.75 22.07
N GLU A 18 -1.72 24.44 21.23
CA GLU A 18 -1.94 24.45 19.76
C GLU A 18 -1.72 23.07 19.16
N GLN A 19 -0.70 22.33 19.61
CA GLN A 19 -0.48 20.96 19.18
C GLN A 19 -1.60 20.02 19.62
N GLN A 20 -2.16 20.20 20.82
CA GLN A 20 -3.31 19.41 21.27
C GLN A 20 -4.53 19.65 20.38
N ILE A 21 -4.79 20.91 20.00
CA ILE A 21 -5.84 21.22 19.02
C ILE A 21 -5.56 20.57 17.68
N MET A 22 -4.31 20.67 17.21
CA MET A 22 -3.87 20.11 15.93
C MET A 22 -4.04 18.58 15.86
N TYR A 23 -3.87 17.86 16.97
CA TYR A 23 -3.99 16.40 17.07
C TYR A 23 -5.39 15.94 17.54
N THR A 24 -6.35 16.82 17.59
CA THR A 24 -7.74 16.45 17.85
C THR A 24 -8.45 16.21 16.53
N PRO A 25 -9.07 15.04 16.32
CA PRO A 25 -9.86 14.78 15.12
C PRO A 25 -10.96 15.82 14.93
N GLY A 26 -11.13 16.27 13.69
CA GLY A 26 -12.23 17.16 13.32
C GLY A 26 -13.57 16.46 13.49
N ARG A 27 -14.62 17.26 13.75
CA ARG A 27 -16.00 16.76 13.82
C ARG A 27 -16.76 17.05 12.55
N LEU A 28 -17.42 16.04 12.01
CA LEU A 28 -18.32 16.15 10.88
C LEU A 28 -19.68 16.72 11.32
N ASN A 29 -20.48 17.18 10.35
CA ASN A 29 -21.81 17.74 10.64
C ASN A 29 -22.81 16.72 11.23
N ASN A 30 -22.58 15.43 11.02
CA ASN A 30 -23.35 14.35 11.63
C ASN A 30 -22.93 14.04 13.08
N GLY A 31 -21.87 14.69 13.59
CA GLY A 31 -21.33 14.53 14.93
C GLY A 31 -20.29 13.41 15.06
N GLU A 32 -19.93 12.73 13.97
CA GLU A 32 -18.85 11.75 13.95
C GLU A 32 -17.49 12.43 13.80
N ASP A 33 -16.42 11.74 14.19
CA ASP A 33 -15.06 12.23 13.98
C ASP A 33 -14.66 12.07 12.49
N ALA A 34 -13.89 13.01 11.98
CA ALA A 34 -13.29 12.87 10.66
C ALA A 34 -12.28 11.73 10.67
N VAL A 35 -12.33 10.84 9.68
CA VAL A 35 -11.48 9.66 9.56
C VAL A 35 -10.37 9.91 8.54
N TYR A 36 -9.15 9.47 8.88
CA TYR A 36 -8.00 9.44 7.98
C TYR A 36 -7.85 8.08 7.32
N ASP A 37 -8.02 7.02 8.13
CA ASP A 37 -7.89 5.64 7.69
C ASP A 37 -8.83 4.79 8.55
N GLU A 38 -9.85 4.19 7.93
CA GLU A 38 -10.85 3.37 8.63
C GLU A 38 -10.24 2.04 9.10
N ASP A 39 -9.36 1.45 8.30
CA ASP A 39 -8.73 0.15 8.59
C ASP A 39 -7.78 0.25 9.78
N ASP A 40 -7.01 1.33 9.87
CA ASP A 40 -6.11 1.64 10.99
C ASP A 40 -6.83 2.32 12.17
N GLY A 41 -8.12 2.68 12.03
CA GLY A 41 -8.91 3.36 13.06
C GLY A 41 -8.39 4.77 13.39
N LEU A 42 -7.81 5.46 12.41
CA LEU A 42 -7.21 6.77 12.58
C LEU A 42 -8.22 7.89 12.32
N GLY A 43 -8.41 8.79 13.31
CA GLY A 43 -9.09 10.05 13.08
C GLY A 43 -8.24 11.03 12.27
N TYR A 44 -8.83 12.14 11.81
CA TYR A 44 -8.12 13.18 11.06
C TYR A 44 -8.18 14.52 11.75
N GLY A 45 -7.02 15.00 12.21
CA GLY A 45 -6.84 16.33 12.78
C GLY A 45 -6.40 17.35 11.72
N PHE A 46 -5.67 18.40 12.14
CA PHE A 46 -5.16 19.40 11.21
C PHE A 46 -3.90 18.93 10.48
N GLY A 47 -4.11 18.16 9.39
CA GLY A 47 -3.03 17.60 8.57
C GLY A 47 -2.34 16.38 9.20
N TRP A 48 -3.02 15.67 10.10
CA TRP A 48 -2.50 14.49 10.78
C TRP A 48 -3.58 13.42 10.92
N GLY A 49 -3.24 12.18 10.55
CA GLY A 49 -3.92 11.02 11.05
C GLY A 49 -3.61 10.87 12.54
N VAL A 50 -4.63 10.66 13.36
CA VAL A 50 -4.53 10.66 14.83
C VAL A 50 -5.00 9.31 15.36
N GLY A 51 -4.14 8.62 16.06
CA GLY A 51 -4.42 7.33 16.67
C GLY A 51 -3.84 7.21 18.08
N HIS A 52 -4.10 6.09 18.72
CA HIS A 52 -3.59 5.78 20.04
C HIS A 52 -3.03 4.36 20.10
N ASP A 53 -1.83 4.22 20.60
CA ASP A 53 -1.18 2.94 20.86
C ASP A 53 -1.18 2.68 22.38
N GLU A 54 -1.50 1.44 22.78
CA GLU A 54 -1.59 1.09 24.21
C GLU A 54 -0.27 1.28 24.96
N LYS A 55 0.87 1.08 24.27
CA LYS A 55 2.22 1.19 24.87
C LYS A 55 2.81 2.59 24.71
N TYR A 56 2.56 3.27 23.61
CA TYR A 56 3.24 4.51 23.25
C TYR A 56 2.36 5.76 23.30
N GLY A 57 1.07 5.62 23.68
CA GLY A 57 0.15 6.73 23.82
C GLY A 57 -0.30 7.32 22.49
N LEU A 58 -0.37 8.65 22.42
CA LEU A 58 -0.81 9.39 21.25
C LEU A 58 0.18 9.24 20.10
N ILE A 59 -0.32 8.78 18.95
CA ILE A 59 0.43 8.69 17.70
C ILE A 59 -0.21 9.60 16.66
N VAL A 60 0.61 10.38 15.97
CA VAL A 60 0.15 11.19 14.84
C VAL A 60 1.03 10.92 13.63
N SER A 61 0.39 10.78 12.47
CA SER A 61 1.09 10.40 11.25
C SER A 61 0.52 11.06 10.01
N HIS A 62 1.30 11.13 8.95
CA HIS A 62 0.83 11.47 7.63
C HIS A 62 1.69 10.80 6.56
N SER A 63 1.04 10.33 5.51
CA SER A 63 1.71 9.85 4.29
C SER A 63 2.00 11.01 3.34
N GLY A 64 2.83 10.76 2.35
CA GLY A 64 3.02 11.65 1.21
C GLY A 64 3.44 10.85 0.00
N GLY A 65 2.89 11.17 -1.16
CA GLY A 65 3.20 10.49 -2.40
C GLY A 65 3.06 11.41 -3.60
N MET A 66 3.90 11.18 -4.58
CA MET A 66 3.84 11.73 -5.93
C MET A 66 4.59 10.76 -6.86
N PRO A 67 4.46 10.86 -8.18
CA PRO A 67 5.20 9.99 -9.08
C PRO A 67 6.69 9.92 -8.73
N GLY A 68 7.18 8.70 -8.46
CA GLY A 68 8.57 8.42 -8.09
C GLY A 68 8.94 8.68 -6.62
N VAL A 69 8.03 9.10 -5.75
CA VAL A 69 8.33 9.37 -4.34
C VAL A 69 7.20 8.90 -3.44
N ALA A 70 7.55 8.21 -2.34
CA ALA A 70 6.62 7.90 -1.26
C ALA A 70 7.26 8.19 0.10
N THR A 71 6.47 8.71 1.04
CA THR A 71 6.96 9.11 2.35
C THR A 71 5.98 8.75 3.46
N TRP A 72 6.50 8.58 4.66
CA TRP A 72 5.74 8.45 5.89
C TRP A 72 6.42 9.21 7.00
N PHE A 73 5.63 9.94 7.77
CA PHE A 73 6.10 10.62 8.96
C PHE A 73 5.14 10.30 10.12
N GLU A 74 5.66 9.66 11.14
CA GLU A 74 4.91 9.22 12.32
C GLU A 74 5.61 9.66 13.59
N ARG A 75 4.87 10.24 14.49
CA ARG A 75 5.36 10.76 15.78
C ARG A 75 4.64 10.05 16.91
N PHE A 76 5.38 9.55 17.86
CA PHE A 76 4.90 8.98 19.11
C PHE A 76 5.04 10.07 20.17
N ILE A 77 3.96 10.80 20.41
CA ILE A 77 3.99 12.06 21.16
C ILE A 77 4.45 11.82 22.60
N ASP A 78 3.90 10.80 23.25
CA ASP A 78 4.16 10.49 24.67
C ASP A 78 5.45 9.68 24.86
N ALA A 79 6.05 9.14 23.80
CA ALA A 79 7.20 8.26 23.88
C ALA A 79 8.50 8.86 23.33
N ASP A 80 8.54 10.15 22.98
CA ASP A 80 9.72 10.85 22.38
C ASP A 80 10.36 10.04 21.23
N ARG A 81 9.54 9.48 20.36
CA ARG A 81 9.94 8.65 19.25
C ARG A 81 9.38 9.20 17.94
N VAL A 82 10.11 9.01 16.85
CA VAL A 82 9.66 9.39 15.52
C VAL A 82 10.11 8.35 14.49
N LEU A 83 9.23 8.04 13.54
CA LEU A 83 9.53 7.26 12.36
C LEU A 83 9.43 8.16 11.14
N VAL A 84 10.49 8.15 10.32
CA VAL A 84 10.54 8.86 9.03
C VAL A 84 10.91 7.85 7.96
N ILE A 85 10.06 7.67 6.98
CA ILE A 85 10.33 6.85 5.80
C ILE A 85 10.37 7.77 4.58
N LEU A 86 11.43 7.70 3.81
CA LEU A 86 11.61 8.43 2.57
C LEU A 86 12.02 7.43 1.49
N ALA A 87 11.18 7.23 0.49
CA ALA A 87 11.43 6.31 -0.60
C ALA A 87 11.44 7.08 -1.94
N ASN A 88 12.46 6.82 -2.75
CA ASN A 88 12.56 7.30 -4.12
C ASN A 88 11.92 6.32 -5.11
N ARG A 89 10.71 5.89 -4.79
CA ARG A 89 9.89 4.98 -5.58
C ARG A 89 8.45 5.47 -5.56
N ASP A 90 7.68 5.10 -6.56
CA ASP A 90 6.26 5.40 -6.63
C ASP A 90 5.52 4.86 -5.40
N TYR A 91 4.51 5.59 -4.96
CA TYR A 91 3.64 5.19 -3.85
C TYR A 91 3.03 3.80 -4.06
N ARG A 92 2.64 3.49 -5.28
CA ARG A 92 2.12 2.16 -5.66
C ARG A 92 3.15 1.06 -5.48
N ASP A 93 4.41 1.33 -5.83
CA ASP A 93 5.51 0.40 -5.61
C ASP A 93 5.84 0.20 -4.12
N VAL A 94 5.70 1.24 -3.29
CA VAL A 94 5.97 1.13 -1.85
C VAL A 94 4.86 0.39 -1.12
N ARG A 95 3.60 0.57 -1.51
CA ARG A 95 2.50 -0.29 -1.03
C ARG A 95 2.71 -1.75 -1.42
N ALA A 96 3.27 -1.98 -2.58
CA ALA A 96 3.64 -3.30 -3.04
C ALA A 96 4.73 -3.96 -2.19
N TYR A 97 5.54 -3.17 -1.48
CA TYR A 97 6.49 -3.61 -0.47
C TYR A 97 5.95 -3.40 0.96
N LEU A 98 4.66 -3.70 1.17
CA LEU A 98 4.03 -3.60 2.50
C LEU A 98 4.85 -4.27 3.60
N GLY A 99 5.58 -5.32 3.29
CA GLY A 99 6.51 -5.96 4.22
C GLY A 99 7.57 -4.99 4.75
N TYR A 100 8.19 -4.16 3.90
CA TYR A 100 9.17 -3.15 4.34
C TYR A 100 8.52 -2.07 5.20
N TRP A 101 7.35 -1.59 4.78
CA TRP A 101 6.61 -0.54 5.48
C TRP A 101 6.16 -1.01 6.85
N ASN A 102 5.51 -2.16 6.89
CA ASN A 102 5.04 -2.78 8.11
C ASN A 102 6.21 -3.19 9.02
N GLY A 103 7.31 -3.67 8.41
CA GLY A 103 8.54 -3.97 9.14
C GLY A 103 9.12 -2.75 9.83
N MET A 104 9.19 -1.61 9.16
CA MET A 104 9.66 -0.35 9.77
C MET A 104 8.71 0.16 10.85
N LYS A 105 7.38 0.07 10.64
CA LYS A 105 6.38 0.37 11.67
C LYS A 105 6.48 -0.57 12.87
N ALA A 106 6.76 -1.86 12.64
CA ALA A 106 6.97 -2.85 13.71
C ALA A 106 8.21 -2.51 14.55
N ILE A 107 9.36 -2.24 13.90
CA ILE A 107 10.60 -1.83 14.58
C ILE A 107 10.38 -0.54 15.38
N ALA A 108 9.65 0.43 14.84
CA ALA A 108 9.32 1.66 15.56
C ALA A 108 8.46 1.40 16.80
N ARG A 109 7.84 0.24 16.92
CA ARG A 109 7.01 -0.23 18.06
C ARG A 109 7.71 -1.30 18.89
N ASP A 110 9.03 -1.46 18.78
CA ASP A 110 9.84 -2.50 19.44
C ASP A 110 9.29 -3.92 19.20
N LYS A 111 8.70 -4.14 18.01
CA LYS A 111 8.24 -5.45 17.56
C LYS A 111 9.24 -6.03 16.56
N GLU A 112 9.38 -7.35 16.56
CA GLU A 112 10.14 -8.05 15.51
C GLU A 112 9.42 -7.88 14.16
N PRO A 113 10.10 -7.40 13.10
CA PRO A 113 9.49 -7.31 11.79
C PRO A 113 9.29 -8.70 11.19
N GLU A 114 8.19 -8.90 10.48
CA GLU A 114 8.02 -10.11 9.71
C GLU A 114 9.06 -10.18 8.57
N PRO A 115 9.53 -11.38 8.21
CA PRO A 115 10.46 -11.56 7.10
C PRO A 115 9.85 -11.02 5.80
N ILE A 116 10.62 -10.24 5.07
CA ILE A 116 10.23 -9.77 3.75
C ILE A 116 10.50 -10.91 2.76
N VAL A 117 9.42 -11.41 2.16
CA VAL A 117 9.48 -12.49 1.17
C VAL A 117 9.26 -11.88 -0.21
N SER A 118 10.21 -12.06 -1.11
CA SER A 118 10.06 -11.60 -2.50
C SER A 118 9.14 -12.53 -3.29
N ILE A 119 8.52 -12.00 -4.34
CA ILE A 119 7.68 -12.86 -5.21
C ILE A 119 8.52 -13.98 -5.84
N GLU A 120 9.79 -13.73 -6.11
CA GLU A 120 10.70 -14.72 -6.67
C GLU A 120 10.99 -15.87 -5.69
N ASP A 121 10.92 -15.62 -4.36
CA ASP A 121 11.13 -16.64 -3.34
C ASP A 121 9.93 -17.57 -3.19
N ILE A 122 8.71 -17.03 -3.38
CA ILE A 122 7.46 -17.81 -3.29
C ILE A 122 6.99 -18.35 -4.63
N ALA A 123 7.53 -17.85 -5.74
CA ALA A 123 7.16 -18.33 -7.07
C ALA A 123 7.49 -19.84 -7.24
N LEU A 124 6.52 -20.57 -7.75
CA LEU A 124 6.65 -22.00 -8.00
C LEU A 124 7.71 -22.25 -9.09
N LYS A 125 8.72 -23.05 -8.77
CA LYS A 125 9.83 -23.39 -9.69
C LYS A 125 9.42 -24.40 -10.75
N SER A 126 8.36 -25.16 -10.52
CA SER A 126 7.83 -26.16 -11.45
C SER A 126 6.31 -26.05 -11.46
N VAL A 127 5.75 -25.65 -12.60
CA VAL A 127 4.31 -25.48 -12.81
C VAL A 127 3.92 -26.12 -14.15
N ASP A 128 2.69 -26.62 -14.21
CA ASP A 128 2.10 -27.02 -15.49
C ASP A 128 1.69 -25.77 -16.27
N LYS A 129 2.42 -25.51 -17.35
CA LYS A 129 2.15 -24.38 -18.25
C LYS A 129 1.14 -24.67 -19.36
N SER A 130 0.54 -25.86 -19.37
CA SER A 130 -0.38 -26.29 -20.45
C SER A 130 -1.59 -25.38 -20.62
N LYS A 131 -2.08 -24.79 -19.53
CA LYS A 131 -3.20 -23.86 -19.51
C LYS A 131 -2.83 -22.40 -19.75
N TRP A 132 -1.55 -22.02 -19.75
CA TRP A 132 -1.16 -20.61 -19.77
C TRP A 132 -1.62 -19.88 -21.04
N ASN A 133 -1.64 -20.59 -22.19
CA ASN A 133 -2.15 -20.00 -23.42
C ASN A 133 -3.65 -19.65 -23.32
N SER A 134 -4.44 -20.35 -22.51
CA SER A 134 -5.85 -20.03 -22.31
C SER A 134 -6.06 -18.76 -21.49
N TYR A 135 -5.07 -18.34 -20.72
CA TYR A 135 -5.09 -17.08 -19.97
C TYR A 135 -4.74 -15.86 -20.84
N CYS A 136 -4.14 -16.07 -22.02
CA CYS A 136 -3.78 -14.97 -22.91
C CYS A 136 -5.02 -14.38 -23.58
N GLY A 137 -5.10 -13.04 -23.63
CA GLY A 137 -6.18 -12.31 -24.26
C GLY A 137 -6.41 -10.95 -23.62
N LYS A 138 -7.46 -10.29 -24.07
CA LYS A 138 -7.92 -9.03 -23.48
C LYS A 138 -9.04 -9.30 -22.51
N TYR A 139 -9.14 -8.45 -21.51
CA TYR A 139 -10.11 -8.54 -20.43
C TYR A 139 -10.95 -7.26 -20.36
N GLU A 140 -12.20 -7.39 -19.98
CA GLU A 140 -13.10 -6.26 -19.76
C GLU A 140 -12.58 -5.36 -18.64
N HIS A 141 -12.83 -4.07 -18.80
CA HIS A 141 -12.49 -3.04 -17.83
C HIS A 141 -13.80 -2.59 -17.14
N PRO A 142 -14.10 -3.00 -15.88
CA PRO A 142 -15.22 -2.41 -15.15
C PRO A 142 -14.96 -0.92 -14.93
N GLU A 143 -16.02 -0.08 -15.10
CA GLU A 143 -15.89 1.39 -15.06
C GLU A 143 -15.37 1.95 -13.73
N ASP A 144 -15.47 1.19 -12.62
CA ASP A 144 -15.15 1.66 -11.27
C ASP A 144 -13.83 1.08 -10.71
N ALA A 145 -12.98 0.47 -11.52
CA ALA A 145 -11.78 -0.17 -11.01
C ALA A 145 -10.53 0.70 -11.16
N GLU A 146 -9.89 0.98 -10.04
CA GLU A 146 -8.69 1.84 -9.95
C GLU A 146 -7.44 1.27 -10.62
N PHE A 147 -7.35 -0.06 -10.75
CA PHE A 147 -6.21 -0.73 -11.38
C PHE A 147 -6.67 -2.05 -11.99
N LEU A 148 -6.45 -2.24 -13.29
CA LEU A 148 -6.93 -3.41 -14.01
C LEU A 148 -5.89 -4.03 -14.93
N VAL A 149 -5.83 -5.35 -14.91
CA VAL A 149 -5.19 -6.12 -15.96
C VAL A 149 -6.14 -6.19 -17.15
N ASP A 150 -5.79 -5.52 -18.24
CA ASP A 150 -6.58 -5.46 -19.46
C ASP A 150 -6.08 -6.39 -20.57
N GLU A 151 -4.83 -6.85 -20.50
CA GLU A 151 -4.25 -7.77 -21.47
C GLU A 151 -3.22 -8.70 -20.84
N VAL A 152 -3.24 -9.97 -21.26
CA VAL A 152 -2.28 -10.99 -20.84
C VAL A 152 -1.73 -11.69 -22.08
N TRP A 153 -0.40 -11.92 -22.14
CA TRP A 153 0.26 -12.59 -23.27
C TRP A 153 1.44 -13.45 -22.82
N MET A 154 1.88 -14.33 -23.72
CA MET A 154 3.10 -15.11 -23.54
C MET A 154 4.30 -14.37 -24.14
N GLN A 155 5.38 -14.28 -23.37
CA GLN A 155 6.68 -13.77 -23.82
C GLN A 155 7.78 -14.60 -23.18
N ASP A 156 8.70 -15.12 -24.00
CA ASP A 156 9.84 -15.94 -23.58
C ASP A 156 9.45 -17.15 -22.69
N GLY A 157 8.26 -17.72 -22.95
CA GLY A 157 7.74 -18.87 -22.21
C GLY A 157 7.16 -18.53 -20.83
N GLU A 158 6.96 -17.25 -20.55
CA GLU A 158 6.38 -16.71 -19.31
C GLU A 158 5.16 -15.84 -19.61
N LEU A 159 4.22 -15.76 -18.65
CA LEU A 159 3.09 -14.87 -18.75
C LEU A 159 3.48 -13.44 -18.40
N HIS A 160 3.01 -12.51 -19.20
CA HIS A 160 3.09 -11.08 -18.96
C HIS A 160 1.69 -10.47 -18.98
N ALA A 161 1.52 -9.39 -18.27
CA ALA A 161 0.27 -8.65 -18.23
C ALA A 161 0.52 -7.16 -18.44
N ARG A 162 -0.47 -6.49 -19.02
CA ARG A 162 -0.60 -5.05 -18.98
C ARG A 162 -1.73 -4.70 -18.03
N ALA A 163 -1.52 -3.65 -17.26
CA ALA A 163 -2.55 -3.03 -16.47
C ALA A 163 -2.60 -1.53 -16.76
N ILE A 164 -3.78 -0.97 -16.64
CA ILE A 164 -4.06 0.46 -16.78
C ILE A 164 -4.58 0.95 -15.44
N ASP A 165 -4.13 2.09 -14.97
CA ASP A 165 -4.61 2.71 -13.75
C ASP A 165 -5.68 3.77 -14.01
N GLU A 166 -6.22 4.37 -12.94
CA GLU A 166 -7.25 5.41 -12.99
C GLU A 166 -6.85 6.68 -13.77
N ASP A 167 -5.55 6.97 -13.84
CA ASP A 167 -5.00 8.09 -14.60
C ASP A 167 -4.77 7.74 -16.08
N GLY A 168 -4.96 6.47 -16.47
CA GLY A 168 -4.74 5.95 -17.81
C GLY A 168 -3.28 5.57 -18.08
N ASP A 169 -2.44 5.53 -17.07
CA ASP A 169 -1.05 5.11 -17.21
C ASP A 169 -0.95 3.60 -17.39
N GLU A 170 -0.24 3.17 -18.43
CA GLU A 170 -0.03 1.76 -18.75
C GLU A 170 1.21 1.20 -18.03
N MET A 171 1.05 0.02 -17.45
CA MET A 171 2.13 -0.72 -16.82
C MET A 171 2.18 -2.15 -17.35
N THR A 172 3.36 -2.61 -17.75
CA THR A 172 3.58 -3.99 -18.15
C THR A 172 4.49 -4.71 -17.16
N PHE A 173 4.17 -5.96 -16.82
CA PHE A 173 4.95 -6.75 -15.89
C PHE A 173 4.83 -8.24 -16.15
N ARG A 174 5.85 -8.98 -15.69
CA ARG A 174 5.83 -10.44 -15.70
C ARG A 174 4.95 -10.95 -14.56
N LEU A 175 4.20 -12.03 -14.84
CA LEU A 175 3.43 -12.79 -13.87
C LEU A 175 4.26 -13.97 -13.34
N TYR A 176 4.35 -14.09 -12.02
CA TYR A 176 5.05 -15.17 -11.33
C TYR A 176 4.01 -16.16 -10.79
N PRO A 177 4.06 -17.45 -11.16
CA PRO A 177 3.11 -18.43 -10.64
C PRO A 177 3.34 -18.65 -9.14
N ILE A 178 2.30 -18.50 -8.34
CA ILE A 178 2.31 -18.72 -6.88
C ILE A 178 1.33 -19.82 -6.47
N GLY A 179 0.50 -20.28 -7.38
CA GLY A 179 -0.46 -21.37 -7.25
C GLY A 179 -0.73 -22.01 -8.61
N GLU A 180 -1.67 -22.95 -8.69
CA GLU A 180 -2.00 -23.66 -9.94
C GLU A 180 -2.48 -22.68 -11.02
N ASN A 181 -3.37 -21.76 -10.67
CA ASN A 181 -3.91 -20.70 -11.52
C ASN A 181 -3.76 -19.31 -10.88
N GLU A 182 -2.89 -19.19 -9.89
CA GLU A 182 -2.63 -17.98 -9.14
C GLU A 182 -1.27 -17.41 -9.51
N PHE A 183 -1.23 -16.10 -9.71
CA PHE A 183 -0.04 -15.37 -10.12
C PHE A 183 0.13 -14.10 -9.32
N GLY A 184 1.36 -13.74 -9.07
CA GLY A 184 1.75 -12.47 -8.48
C GLY A 184 2.66 -11.67 -9.41
N ARG A 185 2.93 -10.42 -9.09
CA ARG A 185 3.93 -9.59 -9.78
C ARG A 185 5.08 -9.20 -8.86
N LYS A 186 6.23 -8.91 -9.45
CA LYS A 186 7.35 -8.32 -8.71
C LYS A 186 6.99 -6.91 -8.24
N GLY A 187 7.25 -6.65 -6.98
CA GLY A 187 6.99 -5.34 -6.42
C GLY A 187 5.52 -5.04 -6.11
N GLY A 188 4.64 -6.05 -6.07
CA GLY A 188 3.23 -5.86 -5.80
C GLY A 188 2.62 -6.96 -4.92
N MET A 189 1.55 -6.61 -4.22
CA MET A 189 0.67 -7.58 -3.58
C MET A 189 -0.43 -8.06 -4.53
N LEU A 190 -0.33 -7.74 -5.81
CA LEU A 190 -1.29 -8.16 -6.80
C LEU A 190 -1.27 -9.69 -6.89
N LYS A 191 -2.36 -10.31 -6.48
CA LYS A 191 -2.65 -11.71 -6.70
C LYS A 191 -3.73 -11.81 -7.76
N LEU A 192 -3.37 -12.38 -8.90
CA LEU A 192 -4.31 -12.69 -9.97
C LEU A 192 -4.70 -14.15 -9.90
N THR A 193 -5.98 -14.45 -10.00
CA THR A 193 -6.50 -15.82 -10.10
C THR A 193 -7.22 -15.97 -11.44
N PHE A 194 -6.71 -16.85 -12.30
CA PHE A 194 -7.30 -17.11 -13.60
C PHE A 194 -8.38 -18.19 -13.51
N GLY A 195 -9.56 -17.90 -14.06
CA GLY A 195 -10.61 -18.85 -14.37
C GLY A 195 -10.61 -19.25 -15.85
N ASP A 196 -11.67 -19.95 -16.29
CA ASP A 196 -11.76 -20.40 -17.69
C ASP A 196 -11.88 -19.22 -18.67
N ASP A 197 -12.68 -18.22 -18.34
CA ASP A 197 -12.91 -17.01 -19.16
C ASP A 197 -12.86 -15.72 -18.33
N CYS A 198 -12.07 -15.69 -17.29
CA CYS A 198 -11.94 -14.51 -16.43
C CYS A 198 -10.59 -14.45 -15.70
N VAL A 199 -10.25 -13.27 -15.23
CA VAL A 199 -9.21 -13.05 -14.24
C VAL A 199 -9.81 -12.31 -13.05
N ALA A 200 -9.52 -12.78 -11.85
CA ALA A 200 -9.97 -12.16 -10.60
C ALA A 200 -8.77 -11.64 -9.82
N TYR A 201 -8.94 -10.50 -9.17
CA TYR A 201 -8.03 -9.98 -8.15
C TYR A 201 -8.86 -9.23 -7.11
N ASP A 202 -8.53 -9.45 -5.84
CA ASP A 202 -9.35 -9.02 -4.71
C ASP A 202 -10.84 -9.40 -4.91
N GLU A 203 -11.76 -8.46 -4.81
CA GLU A 203 -13.20 -8.66 -5.01
C GLU A 203 -13.66 -8.47 -6.47
N LEU A 204 -12.74 -8.09 -7.37
CA LEU A 204 -13.03 -7.79 -8.77
C LEU A 204 -12.83 -9.01 -9.66
N THR A 205 -13.70 -9.18 -10.63
CA THR A 205 -13.59 -10.22 -11.67
C THR A 205 -13.78 -9.60 -13.04
N CYS A 206 -12.76 -9.69 -13.89
CA CYS A 206 -12.75 -9.20 -15.25
C CYS A 206 -12.97 -10.36 -16.22
N LYS A 207 -13.97 -10.25 -17.09
CA LYS A 207 -14.25 -11.26 -18.11
C LYS A 207 -13.29 -11.13 -19.29
N LYS A 208 -12.95 -12.26 -19.87
CA LYS A 208 -12.18 -12.31 -21.10
C LYS A 208 -13.05 -11.89 -22.28
N LEU A 209 -12.51 -11.04 -23.17
CA LEU A 209 -13.18 -10.55 -24.39
C LEU A 209 -13.04 -11.51 -25.57
#